data_96bdfcc893141267fe1c9905242b3bce
#
_entry.id   96bdfcc893141267fe1c9905242b3bce
#
_cell.length_a   1.000
_cell.length_b   1.000
_cell.length_c   1.000
_cell.angle_alpha   90.00
_cell.angle_beta   90.00
_cell.angle_gamma   90.00
#
_symmetry.space_group_name_H-M   'P 1'
#
loop_
_entity.id
_entity.type
_entity.pdbx_description
1 polymer ?
#
loop_
_entity_poly.entity_id
_entity_poly.type
_entity_poly.pdbx_seq_one_letter_code
_entity_poly.pdbx_strand_id
1 'polypeptide(L)'
;MVVQRVAVIGAGPSGLTSVKACLDEGLEPMCFESSHDIGGLWRYKEKPEPGRANVYQSVVINSSKEMMAFSDFPPLPELPNNMHHTEVLKYLRLYAHKFNLLPYIYFQQLTETHKISQKYTE
;
A
#
# COMPACT_ATOMS: atom_id res chain seq x y z
N MET A 1 7.55 26.73 12.29
CA MET A 1 7.60 26.03 11.01
C MET A 1 6.29 25.28 10.79
N VAL A 2 5.65 25.50 9.66
CA VAL A 2 4.38 24.83 9.33
C VAL A 2 4.70 23.48 8.71
N VAL A 3 4.19 22.38 9.33
CA VAL A 3 4.32 21.03 8.77
C VAL A 3 3.35 20.89 7.60
N GLN A 4 3.87 20.47 6.44
CA GLN A 4 3.03 20.23 5.27
C GLN A 4 2.30 18.90 5.38
N ARG A 5 1.02 18.92 5.07
CA ARG A 5 0.16 17.75 5.01
C ARG A 5 0.10 17.21 3.59
N VAL A 6 0.13 15.90 3.46
CA VAL A 6 0.06 15.22 2.17
C VAL A 6 -1.05 14.19 2.21
N ALA A 7 -1.99 14.31 1.29
CA ALA A 7 -3.03 13.29 1.10
C ALA A 7 -2.51 12.22 0.14
N VAL A 8 -2.47 10.98 0.61
CA VAL A 8 -2.09 9.81 -0.19
C VAL A 8 -3.36 9.02 -0.50
N ILE A 9 -3.63 8.79 -1.77
CA ILE A 9 -4.84 8.11 -2.21
C ILE A 9 -4.53 6.66 -2.56
N GLY A 10 -5.07 5.75 -1.76
CA GLY A 10 -4.88 4.32 -1.89
C GLY A 10 -3.75 3.77 -1.03
N ALA A 11 -3.95 2.59 -0.45
CA ALA A 11 -3.00 1.90 0.41
C ALA A 11 -2.48 0.60 -0.23
N GLY A 12 -2.29 0.60 -1.55
CA GLY A 12 -1.52 -0.41 -2.25
C GLY A 12 -0.02 -0.17 -2.07
N PRO A 13 0.84 -0.88 -2.81
CA PRO A 13 2.30 -0.71 -2.69
C PRO A 13 2.78 0.73 -2.83
N SER A 14 2.25 1.46 -3.83
CA SER A 14 2.63 2.86 -4.07
C SER A 14 2.20 3.77 -2.92
N GLY A 15 1.01 3.57 -2.38
CA GLY A 15 0.50 4.35 -1.25
C GLY A 15 1.31 4.12 0.01
N LEU A 16 1.63 2.88 0.32
CA LEU A 16 2.45 2.53 1.49
C LEU A 16 3.82 3.17 1.43
N THR A 17 4.49 3.07 0.29
CA THR A 17 5.82 3.69 0.10
C THR A 17 5.76 5.21 0.12
N SER A 18 4.66 5.80 -0.39
CA SER A 18 4.44 7.25 -0.33
C SER A 18 4.28 7.74 1.11
N VAL A 19 3.51 7.03 1.93
CA VAL A 19 3.37 7.36 3.36
C VAL A 19 4.73 7.31 4.05
N LYS A 20 5.49 6.25 3.80
CA LYS A 20 6.84 6.09 4.37
C LYS A 20 7.77 7.22 3.95
N ALA A 21 7.76 7.56 2.67
CA ALA A 21 8.59 8.66 2.13
C ALA A 21 8.22 10.01 2.76
N CYS A 22 6.91 10.28 2.96
CA CYS A 22 6.46 11.49 3.63
C CYS A 22 7.00 11.55 5.07
N LEU A 23 6.93 10.45 5.80
CA LEU A 23 7.45 10.40 7.17
C LEU A 23 8.96 10.64 7.22
N ASP A 24 9.71 10.07 6.28
CA ASP A 24 11.16 10.27 6.20
C ASP A 24 11.53 11.74 5.95
N GLU A 25 10.70 12.46 5.19
CA GLU A 25 10.92 13.87 4.85
C GLU A 25 10.29 14.85 5.87
N GLY A 26 9.76 14.35 6.98
CA GLY A 26 9.15 15.19 8.00
C GLY A 26 7.80 15.77 7.60
N LEU A 27 7.14 15.19 6.58
CA LEU A 27 5.80 15.58 6.15
C LEU A 27 4.75 14.82 6.96
N GLU A 28 3.54 15.31 6.95
CA GLU A 28 2.40 14.72 7.68
C GLU A 28 1.46 14.01 6.70
N PRO A 29 1.62 12.69 6.47
CA PRO A 29 0.79 11.98 5.52
C PRO A 29 -0.55 11.61 6.12
N MET A 30 -1.59 11.62 5.28
CA MET A 30 -2.89 11.03 5.54
C MET A 30 -3.24 10.16 4.34
N CYS A 31 -3.29 8.85 4.53
CA CYS A 31 -3.59 7.91 3.47
C CYS A 31 -5.06 7.49 3.53
N PHE A 32 -5.76 7.60 2.42
CA PHE A 32 -7.19 7.27 2.32
C PHE A 32 -7.36 6.04 1.45
N GLU A 33 -7.84 4.97 2.06
CA GLU A 33 -8.05 3.69 1.39
C GLU A 33 -9.54 3.39 1.28
N SER A 34 -10.01 3.06 0.09
CA SER A 34 -11.43 2.79 -0.16
C SER A 34 -11.90 1.46 0.43
N SER A 35 -11.01 0.48 0.58
CA SER A 35 -11.34 -0.82 1.18
C SER A 35 -11.09 -0.83 2.69
N HIS A 36 -11.23 -2.00 3.29
CA HIS A 36 -11.01 -2.17 4.73
C HIS A 36 -9.60 -2.63 5.09
N ASP A 37 -8.68 -2.74 4.12
CA ASP A 37 -7.33 -3.24 4.36
C ASP A 37 -6.32 -2.69 3.35
N ILE A 38 -5.04 -2.85 3.66
CA ILE A 38 -3.92 -2.51 2.78
C ILE A 38 -3.67 -3.58 1.73
N GLY A 39 -2.84 -3.29 0.75
CA GLY A 39 -2.33 -4.27 -0.22
C GLY A 39 -2.85 -4.10 -1.64
N GLY A 40 -3.93 -3.38 -1.85
CA GLY A 40 -4.47 -3.11 -3.18
C GLY A 40 -4.73 -4.39 -3.98
N LEU A 41 -4.17 -4.45 -5.18
CA LEU A 41 -4.24 -5.59 -6.09
C LEU A 41 -3.85 -6.93 -5.44
N TRP A 42 -2.89 -6.90 -4.52
CA TRP A 42 -2.32 -8.11 -3.91
C TRP A 42 -3.21 -8.75 -2.87
N ARG A 43 -4.30 -8.10 -2.51
CA ARG A 43 -5.35 -8.69 -1.68
C ARG A 43 -6.28 -9.54 -2.56
N TYR A 44 -6.00 -10.84 -2.63
CA TYR A 44 -6.82 -11.77 -3.37
C TYR A 44 -8.23 -11.86 -2.78
N LYS A 45 -9.23 -11.82 -3.66
CA LYS A 45 -10.63 -12.12 -3.33
C LYS A 45 -11.16 -13.11 -4.34
N GLU A 46 -11.82 -14.15 -3.85
CA GLU A 46 -12.46 -15.17 -4.69
C GLU A 46 -13.52 -14.53 -5.60
N LYS A 47 -14.30 -13.59 -5.05
CA LYS A 47 -15.26 -12.79 -5.80
C LYS A 47 -14.71 -11.39 -5.99
N PRO A 48 -14.25 -11.03 -7.21
CA PRO A 48 -13.74 -9.68 -7.47
C PRO A 48 -14.79 -8.61 -7.18
N GLU A 49 -14.35 -7.51 -6.58
CA GLU A 49 -15.22 -6.34 -6.37
C GLU A 49 -15.28 -5.50 -7.65
N PRO A 50 -16.47 -4.97 -8.02
CA PRO A 50 -16.58 -4.07 -9.17
C PRO A 50 -15.65 -2.86 -9.04
N GLY A 51 -14.97 -2.52 -10.15
CA GLY A 51 -14.06 -1.36 -10.19
C GLY A 51 -12.74 -1.57 -9.46
N ARG A 52 -12.41 -2.78 -9.02
CA ARG A 52 -11.14 -3.09 -8.37
C ARG A 52 -10.37 -4.16 -9.13
N ALA A 53 -9.06 -3.94 -9.25
CA ALA A 53 -8.17 -4.97 -9.75
C ALA A 53 -8.02 -6.10 -8.72
N ASN A 54 -7.84 -7.32 -9.21
CA ASN A 54 -7.64 -8.49 -8.38
C ASN A 54 -6.65 -9.43 -9.07
N VAL A 55 -5.86 -10.16 -8.29
CA VAL A 55 -5.01 -11.23 -8.81
C VAL A 55 -5.80 -12.53 -8.88
N TYR A 56 -5.37 -13.44 -9.74
CA TYR A 56 -5.90 -14.81 -9.75
C TYR A 56 -5.30 -15.60 -8.60
N GLN A 57 -6.02 -16.64 -8.16
CA GLN A 57 -5.59 -17.49 -7.05
C GLN A 57 -4.18 -18.08 -7.27
N SER A 58 -3.84 -18.40 -8.52
CA SER A 58 -2.57 -19.03 -8.90
C SER A 58 -1.45 -18.07 -9.26
N VAL A 59 -1.65 -16.76 -9.08
CA VAL A 59 -0.65 -15.76 -9.51
C VAL A 59 0.65 -15.92 -8.74
N VAL A 60 1.74 -16.05 -9.51
CA VAL A 60 3.11 -15.99 -9.04
C VAL A 60 3.78 -14.83 -9.78
N ILE A 61 4.55 -14.00 -9.09
CA ILE A 61 5.22 -12.87 -9.72
C ILE A 61 6.24 -13.36 -10.75
N ASN A 62 6.39 -12.61 -11.84
CA ASN A 62 7.31 -12.93 -12.93
C ASN A 62 8.69 -12.27 -12.79
N SER A 63 8.89 -11.47 -11.76
CA SER A 63 10.18 -10.89 -11.39
C SER A 63 10.73 -11.59 -10.14
N SER A 64 12.03 -11.43 -9.87
CA SER A 64 12.60 -11.98 -8.65
C SER A 64 12.13 -11.22 -7.41
N LYS A 65 12.18 -11.87 -6.25
CA LYS A 65 11.84 -11.22 -4.98
C LYS A 65 12.70 -9.98 -4.71
N GLU A 66 13.96 -10.02 -5.14
CA GLU A 66 14.89 -8.90 -4.99
C GLU A 66 14.46 -7.69 -5.83
N MET A 67 13.99 -7.94 -7.05
CA MET A 67 13.50 -6.89 -7.94
C MET A 67 12.16 -6.29 -7.50
N MET A 68 11.38 -7.03 -6.73
CA MET A 68 10.12 -6.55 -6.18
C MET A 68 10.29 -5.83 -4.84
N ALA A 69 11.43 -5.98 -4.20
CA ALA A 69 11.68 -5.44 -2.88
C ALA A 69 11.93 -3.92 -2.92
N PHE A 70 11.48 -3.25 -1.88
CA PHE A 70 11.81 -1.85 -1.66
C PHE A 70 13.24 -1.72 -1.14
N SER A 71 13.90 -0.61 -1.47
CA SER A 71 15.32 -0.41 -1.14
C SER A 71 15.60 -0.42 0.36
N ASP A 72 14.63 -0.02 1.17
CA ASP A 72 14.74 0.09 2.62
C ASP A 72 14.17 -1.13 3.37
N PHE A 73 13.68 -2.14 2.64
CA PHE A 73 13.09 -3.33 3.25
C PHE A 73 13.35 -4.55 2.38
N PRO A 74 14.50 -5.22 2.56
CA PRO A 74 14.85 -6.39 1.74
C PRO A 74 13.91 -7.57 2.02
N PRO A 75 13.72 -8.48 1.03
CA PRO A 75 12.88 -9.64 1.20
C PRO A 75 13.55 -10.66 2.14
N LEU A 76 12.74 -11.52 2.75
CA LEU A 76 13.27 -12.60 3.58
C LEU A 76 14.05 -13.58 2.70
N PRO A 77 15.27 -13.99 3.11
CA PRO A 77 16.13 -14.87 2.30
C PRO A 77 15.49 -16.22 1.96
N GLU A 78 14.67 -16.75 2.85
CA GLU A 78 14.00 -18.05 2.70
C GLU A 78 12.85 -18.06 1.71
N LEU A 79 12.39 -16.89 1.21
CA LEU A 79 11.33 -16.82 0.21
C LEU A 79 11.82 -17.32 -1.15
N PRO A 80 10.95 -17.97 -1.94
CA PRO A 80 11.31 -18.37 -3.30
C PRO A 80 11.55 -17.13 -4.19
N ASN A 81 12.34 -17.30 -5.25
CA ASN A 81 12.66 -16.20 -6.16
C ASN A 81 11.41 -15.57 -6.78
N ASN A 82 10.45 -16.39 -7.20
CA ASN A 82 9.18 -15.92 -7.73
C ASN A 82 8.10 -16.17 -6.68
N MET A 83 7.76 -15.14 -5.95
CA MET A 83 6.81 -15.25 -4.84
C MET A 83 5.38 -15.44 -5.34
N HIS A 84 4.62 -16.30 -4.65
CA HIS A 84 3.17 -16.35 -4.78
C HIS A 84 2.56 -15.03 -4.28
N HIS A 85 1.40 -14.63 -4.83
CA HIS A 85 0.77 -13.35 -4.46
C HIS A 85 0.52 -13.22 -2.95
N THR A 86 0.29 -14.33 -2.25
CA THR A 86 0.11 -14.32 -0.79
C THR A 86 1.37 -13.87 -0.05
N GLU A 87 2.55 -14.23 -0.57
CA GLU A 87 3.82 -13.80 0.01
C GLU A 87 4.08 -12.32 -0.27
N VAL A 88 3.65 -11.82 -1.42
CA VAL A 88 3.72 -10.38 -1.73
C VAL A 88 2.88 -9.57 -0.75
N LEU A 89 1.65 -10.00 -0.50
CA LEU A 89 0.78 -9.35 0.48
C LEU A 89 1.39 -9.36 1.88
N LYS A 90 1.93 -10.50 2.28
CA LYS A 90 2.61 -10.65 3.58
C LYS A 90 3.80 -9.70 3.69
N TYR A 91 4.59 -9.58 2.62
CA TYR A 91 5.69 -8.62 2.55
C TYR A 91 5.21 -7.18 2.75
N LEU A 92 4.12 -6.79 2.09
CA LEU A 92 3.54 -5.44 2.24
C LEU A 92 3.05 -5.20 3.68
N ARG A 93 2.43 -6.20 4.31
CA ARG A 93 1.98 -6.10 5.70
C ARG A 93 3.17 -5.95 6.66
N LEU A 94 4.24 -6.69 6.44
CA LEU A 94 5.47 -6.57 7.22
C LEU A 94 6.11 -5.20 7.05
N TYR A 95 6.12 -4.67 5.84
CA TYR A 95 6.60 -3.32 5.55
C TYR A 95 5.81 -2.26 6.32
N ALA A 96 4.49 -2.31 6.23
CA ALA A 96 3.62 -1.37 6.94
C ALA A 96 3.80 -1.45 8.45
N HIS A 97 4.00 -2.65 8.99
CA HIS A 97 4.26 -2.86 10.42
C HIS A 97 5.65 -2.34 10.82
N LYS A 98 6.68 -2.67 10.05
CA LYS A 98 8.07 -2.26 10.31
C LYS A 98 8.19 -0.74 10.47
N PHE A 99 7.56 0.01 9.58
CA PHE A 99 7.66 1.47 9.56
C PHE A 99 6.46 2.17 10.22
N ASN A 100 5.61 1.40 10.88
CA ASN A 100 4.46 1.92 11.65
C ASN A 100 3.54 2.82 10.80
N LEU A 101 3.13 2.33 9.64
CA LEU A 101 2.37 3.11 8.66
C LEU A 101 0.85 3.09 8.93
N LEU A 102 0.34 2.03 9.58
CA LEU A 102 -1.11 1.84 9.77
C LEU A 102 -1.82 3.01 10.45
N PRO A 103 -1.23 3.69 11.46
CA PRO A 103 -1.90 4.83 12.10
C PRO A 103 -2.18 5.99 11.15
N TYR A 104 -1.51 6.06 10.00
CA TYR A 104 -1.69 7.12 9.01
C TYR A 104 -2.70 6.76 7.92
N ILE A 105 -3.31 5.56 7.98
CA ILE A 105 -4.21 5.05 6.95
C ILE A 105 -5.64 5.06 7.47
N TYR A 106 -6.52 5.72 6.71
CA TYR A 106 -7.95 5.79 6.98
C TYR A 106 -8.68 4.91 5.97
N PHE A 107 -9.33 3.86 6.47
CA PHE A 107 -10.00 2.86 5.64
C PHE A 107 -11.45 3.25 5.32
N GLN A 108 -12.00 2.64 4.27
CA GLN A 108 -13.40 2.81 3.84
C GLN A 108 -13.77 4.26 3.51
N GLN A 109 -12.87 4.94 2.77
CA GLN A 109 -13.00 6.36 2.42
C GLN A 109 -13.28 6.61 0.94
N LEU A 110 -13.85 5.64 0.22
CA LEU A 110 -14.09 5.75 -1.23
C LEU A 110 -14.97 6.96 -1.57
N THR A 111 -16.10 7.14 -0.86
CA THR A 111 -17.04 8.22 -1.11
C THR A 111 -16.48 9.59 -0.74
N GLU A 112 -15.48 9.64 0.11
CA GLU A 112 -14.84 10.86 0.57
C GLU A 112 -13.63 11.27 -0.26
N THR A 113 -13.10 10.39 -1.11
CA THR A 113 -11.88 10.65 -1.89
C THR A 113 -12.02 11.91 -2.74
N HIS A 114 -13.18 12.09 -3.40
CA HIS A 114 -13.44 13.25 -4.23
C HIS A 114 -13.51 14.55 -3.41
N LYS A 115 -14.18 14.51 -2.27
CA LYS A 115 -14.26 15.64 -1.34
C LYS A 115 -12.89 15.99 -0.75
N ILE A 116 -12.09 14.97 -0.45
CA ILE A 116 -10.73 15.12 0.06
C ILE A 116 -9.87 15.84 -0.97
N SER A 117 -9.91 15.39 -2.23
CA SER A 117 -9.19 16.02 -3.32
C SER A 117 -9.51 17.51 -3.42
N GLN A 118 -10.79 17.88 -3.37
CA GLN A 118 -11.21 19.28 -3.41
C GLN A 118 -10.70 20.09 -2.21
N LYS A 119 -10.73 19.48 -1.02
CA LYS A 119 -10.31 20.16 0.22
C LYS A 119 -8.81 20.48 0.27
N TYR A 120 -7.98 19.69 -0.41
CA TYR A 120 -6.52 19.86 -0.37
C TYR A 120 -5.93 20.50 -1.64
N THR A 121 -6.76 20.79 -2.65
CA THR A 121 -6.35 21.53 -3.85
C THR A 121 -6.67 23.03 -3.77
N GLU A 122 -7.43 23.43 -2.78
CA GLU A 122 -7.71 24.83 -2.43
C GLU A 122 -6.70 25.31 -1.36
#